data_2cb87433067d4de63b7d9da275734f01
#
_entry.id   2cb87433067d4de63b7d9da275734f01
#
_cell.length_a   1.000
_cell.length_b   1.000
_cell.length_c   1.000
_cell.angle_alpha   90.00
_cell.angle_beta   90.00
_cell.angle_gamma   90.00
#
_symmetry.space_group_name_H-M   'P 1'
#
loop_
_entity.id
_entity.type
_entity.pdbx_description
1 polymer ?
#
loop_
_entity_poly.entity_id
_entity_poly.type
_entity_poly.pdbx_seq_one_letter_code
_entity_poly.pdbx_strand_id
1 'polypeptide(L)'
;MTATLPKNAKAVNKYLGKKLGGKPAELYKASAHLIVNGGKRLRPYLVIKSCQMLGGSIQKAMPAAAAIEMIHNFTLVHDDIMDNDEMRHGVPTVHTKYGMPLAILAGDVLFSKAFETISTDNVPNLQISSRLVARLAKACVDVCEGQVLDIRMAEGKKIPSKSEYITMIEKKTSALFEVSCAMGAICAGAKPRDIGNLASFGRNLGVSFQITDDYIGVLGDPKMTKKPVGNDLREGKKSLPILMAIQKADPKSKKAILKVFGNPRAAKKDIISAVNVMRSLDIEDDVREQALAYAEKAKRSLLPYSGPAKKEMIALLDFVVTRSL
;
A
#
# COMPACT_ATOMS: atom_id res chain seq x y z
N MET A 1 -15.25 -1.51 -8.88
CA MET A 1 -15.00 -0.76 -7.64
C MET A 1 -16.30 -0.63 -6.85
N THR A 2 -16.28 -0.71 -5.52
CA THR A 2 -17.49 -0.74 -4.68
C THR A 2 -18.21 0.61 -4.69
N ALA A 3 -19.56 0.60 -4.73
CA ALA A 3 -20.37 1.83 -4.79
C ALA A 3 -20.23 2.72 -3.55
N THR A 4 -19.84 2.17 -2.40
CA THR A 4 -19.71 2.92 -1.12
C THR A 4 -18.33 3.52 -0.91
N LEU A 5 -17.31 3.15 -1.68
CA LEU A 5 -15.95 3.67 -1.52
C LEU A 5 -15.88 5.21 -1.65
N PRO A 6 -16.47 5.86 -2.67
CA PRO A 6 -16.43 7.33 -2.78
C PRO A 6 -17.13 8.04 -1.61
N LYS A 7 -18.24 7.48 -1.13
CA LYS A 7 -18.98 8.04 0.02
C LYS A 7 -18.14 7.98 1.30
N ASN A 8 -17.49 6.85 1.55
CA ASN A 8 -16.60 6.68 2.71
C ASN A 8 -15.37 7.57 2.61
N ALA A 9 -14.76 7.67 1.41
CA ALA A 9 -13.63 8.56 1.18
C ALA A 9 -13.98 10.03 1.48
N LYS A 10 -15.16 10.50 1.05
CA LYS A 10 -15.64 11.86 1.35
C LYS A 10 -15.80 12.09 2.86
N ALA A 11 -16.35 11.10 3.60
CA ALA A 11 -16.51 11.21 5.05
C ALA A 11 -15.13 11.25 5.76
N VAL A 12 -14.18 10.42 5.36
CA VAL A 12 -12.81 10.41 5.89
C VAL A 12 -12.11 11.74 5.60
N ASN A 13 -12.18 12.25 4.36
CA ASN A 13 -11.59 13.54 3.99
C ASN A 13 -12.15 14.70 4.84
N LYS A 14 -13.47 14.71 5.08
CA LYS A 14 -14.10 15.71 5.94
C LYS A 14 -13.58 15.62 7.38
N TYR A 15 -13.36 14.42 7.89
CA TYR A 15 -12.83 14.20 9.23
C TYR A 15 -11.35 14.63 9.32
N LEU A 16 -10.53 14.22 8.36
CA LEU A 16 -9.11 14.62 8.26
C LEU A 16 -8.95 16.15 8.19
N GLY A 17 -9.79 16.85 7.40
CA GLY A 17 -9.76 18.30 7.31
C GLY A 17 -10.01 19.02 8.63
N LYS A 18 -10.75 18.38 9.57
CA LYS A 18 -10.94 18.92 10.93
C LYS A 18 -9.73 18.68 11.85
N LYS A 19 -8.92 17.65 11.57
CA LYS A 19 -7.78 17.24 12.41
C LYS A 19 -6.47 17.84 11.97
N LEU A 20 -6.33 18.15 10.69
CA LEU A 20 -5.12 18.71 10.09
C LEU A 20 -5.20 20.23 9.99
N GLY A 21 -5.35 20.87 11.14
CA GLY A 21 -5.33 22.33 11.29
C GLY A 21 -4.56 22.75 12.53
N GLY A 22 -3.85 23.90 12.44
CA GLY A 22 -3.08 24.42 13.55
C GLY A 22 -2.10 25.52 13.14
N LYS A 23 -1.19 25.85 14.04
CA LYS A 23 -0.12 26.86 13.82
C LYS A 23 1.26 26.19 14.02
N PRO A 24 2.26 26.52 13.20
CA PRO A 24 2.20 27.46 12.07
C PRO A 24 1.41 26.85 10.87
N ALA A 25 0.63 27.69 10.19
CA ALA A 25 -0.28 27.25 9.13
C ALA A 25 0.41 26.54 7.95
N GLU A 26 1.65 26.91 7.66
CA GLU A 26 2.46 26.32 6.60
C GLU A 26 2.73 24.83 6.85
N LEU A 27 3.04 24.43 8.09
CA LEU A 27 3.26 23.05 8.51
C LEU A 27 2.02 22.18 8.23
N TYR A 28 0.84 22.65 8.61
CA TYR A 28 -0.40 21.90 8.38
C TYR A 28 -0.82 21.85 6.91
N LYS A 29 -0.50 22.91 6.11
CA LYS A 29 -0.68 22.89 4.66
C LYS A 29 0.24 21.83 4.01
N ALA A 30 1.49 21.75 4.44
CA ALA A 30 2.43 20.74 3.98
C ALA A 30 1.97 19.33 4.36
N SER A 31 1.55 19.10 5.61
CA SER A 31 1.03 17.81 6.09
C SER A 31 -0.23 17.35 5.33
N ALA A 32 -1.13 18.26 4.97
CA ALA A 32 -2.32 17.94 4.22
C ALA A 32 -2.11 17.79 2.72
N HIS A 33 -0.94 18.16 2.18
CA HIS A 33 -0.70 18.32 0.74
C HIS A 33 -1.08 17.09 -0.08
N LEU A 34 -0.57 15.91 0.25
CA LEU A 34 -0.89 14.68 -0.51
C LEU A 34 -2.33 14.22 -0.26
N ILE A 35 -2.87 14.44 0.94
CA ILE A 35 -4.24 14.07 1.31
C ILE A 35 -5.26 14.81 0.45
N VAL A 36 -5.08 16.10 0.21
CA VAL A 36 -6.05 16.90 -0.56
C VAL A 36 -5.91 16.70 -2.07
N ASN A 37 -4.74 16.26 -2.56
CA ASN A 37 -4.46 16.13 -3.98
C ASN A 37 -4.60 14.70 -4.54
N GLY A 38 -4.97 13.70 -3.72
CA GLY A 38 -5.14 12.35 -4.25
C GLY A 38 -5.48 11.28 -3.23
N GLY A 39 -5.42 10.02 -3.70
CA GLY A 39 -5.63 8.83 -2.89
C GLY A 39 -7.05 8.28 -2.91
N LYS A 40 -7.17 6.96 -3.07
CA LYS A 40 -8.46 6.24 -3.12
C LYS A 40 -9.03 5.92 -1.74
N ARG A 41 -8.31 6.23 -0.64
CA ARG A 41 -8.70 5.92 0.75
C ARG A 41 -9.01 4.44 0.99
N LEU A 42 -8.24 3.55 0.37
CA LEU A 42 -8.46 2.10 0.49
C LEU A 42 -8.26 1.60 1.93
N ARG A 43 -7.22 2.06 2.62
CA ARG A 43 -6.93 1.67 4.00
C ARG A 43 -8.01 2.14 4.98
N PRO A 44 -8.45 3.41 4.97
CA PRO A 44 -9.64 3.86 5.73
C PRO A 44 -10.90 3.05 5.41
N TYR A 45 -11.12 2.73 4.14
CA TYR A 45 -12.26 1.93 3.71
C TYR A 45 -12.25 0.54 4.36
N LEU A 46 -11.08 -0.12 4.41
CA LEU A 46 -10.93 -1.41 5.08
C LEU A 46 -11.19 -1.33 6.58
N VAL A 47 -10.75 -0.27 7.28
CA VAL A 47 -11.10 -0.03 8.69
C VAL A 47 -12.61 0.02 8.86
N ILE A 48 -13.29 0.83 8.05
CA ILE A 48 -14.75 1.03 8.13
C ILE A 48 -15.48 -0.30 7.84
N LYS A 49 -15.10 -1.02 6.78
CA LYS A 49 -15.77 -2.26 6.40
C LYS A 49 -15.54 -3.40 7.37
N SER A 50 -14.35 -3.51 7.94
CA SER A 50 -14.05 -4.48 8.99
C SER A 50 -14.86 -4.21 10.25
N CYS A 51 -15.03 -2.94 10.63
CA CYS A 51 -15.88 -2.56 11.75
C CYS A 51 -17.36 -2.90 11.46
N GLN A 52 -17.86 -2.54 10.29
CA GLN A 52 -19.24 -2.81 9.88
C GLN A 52 -19.55 -4.31 9.76
N MET A 53 -18.60 -5.14 9.33
CA MET A 53 -18.73 -6.59 9.22
C MET A 53 -19.05 -7.23 10.59
N LEU A 54 -18.58 -6.61 11.66
CA LEU A 54 -18.77 -7.06 13.04
C LEU A 54 -19.83 -6.24 13.79
N GLY A 55 -20.75 -5.58 13.06
CA GLY A 55 -21.86 -4.82 13.64
C GLY A 55 -21.52 -3.44 14.19
N GLY A 56 -20.30 -2.96 13.98
CA GLY A 56 -19.91 -1.60 14.36
C GLY A 56 -20.38 -0.54 13.36
N SER A 57 -20.35 0.73 13.76
CA SER A 57 -20.74 1.87 12.93
C SER A 57 -19.53 2.57 12.31
N ILE A 58 -19.79 3.36 11.25
CA ILE A 58 -18.77 4.22 10.64
C ILE A 58 -18.22 5.25 11.64
N GLN A 59 -19.04 5.74 12.55
CA GLN A 59 -18.64 6.71 13.57
C GLN A 59 -17.60 6.12 14.53
N LYS A 60 -17.78 4.87 14.96
CA LYS A 60 -16.81 4.15 15.81
C LYS A 60 -15.48 3.90 15.08
N ALA A 61 -15.54 3.66 13.77
CA ALA A 61 -14.37 3.38 12.95
C ALA A 61 -13.60 4.65 12.52
N MET A 62 -14.22 5.82 12.54
CA MET A 62 -13.70 7.04 11.92
C MET A 62 -12.36 7.50 12.48
N PRO A 63 -12.11 7.54 13.80
CA PRO A 63 -10.79 7.90 14.33
C PRO A 63 -9.68 6.99 13.81
N ALA A 64 -9.91 5.67 13.83
CA ALA A 64 -8.96 4.68 13.32
C ALA A 64 -8.76 4.78 11.80
N ALA A 65 -9.83 5.05 11.04
CA ALA A 65 -9.77 5.27 9.60
C ALA A 65 -8.97 6.53 9.24
N ALA A 66 -9.10 7.59 10.01
CA ALA A 66 -8.31 8.82 9.83
C ALA A 66 -6.83 8.59 10.21
N ALA A 67 -6.58 7.92 11.33
CA ALA A 67 -5.22 7.64 11.80
C ALA A 67 -4.43 6.82 10.78
N ILE A 68 -5.01 5.74 10.25
CA ILE A 68 -4.31 4.93 9.25
C ILE A 68 -4.02 5.70 7.94
N GLU A 69 -4.88 6.65 7.57
CA GLU A 69 -4.62 7.49 6.40
C GLU A 69 -3.53 8.52 6.67
N MET A 70 -3.46 9.07 7.90
CA MET A 70 -2.35 9.93 8.31
C MET A 70 -1.03 9.17 8.26
N ILE A 71 -0.96 7.95 8.84
CA ILE A 71 0.24 7.10 8.76
C ILE A 71 0.59 6.77 7.31
N HIS A 72 -0.38 6.42 6.47
CA HIS A 72 -0.10 6.17 5.06
C HIS A 72 0.50 7.39 4.36
N ASN A 73 -0.04 8.60 4.60
CA ASN A 73 0.51 9.81 3.99
C ASN A 73 1.88 10.20 4.59
N PHE A 74 2.10 9.94 5.89
CA PHE A 74 3.43 10.03 6.50
C PHE A 74 4.44 9.16 5.74
N THR A 75 4.12 7.89 5.50
CA THR A 75 5.03 6.99 4.75
C THR A 75 5.28 7.49 3.33
N LEU A 76 4.27 8.01 2.63
CA LEU A 76 4.44 8.58 1.29
C LEU A 76 5.37 9.80 1.28
N VAL A 77 5.22 10.71 2.26
CA VAL A 77 6.08 11.92 2.35
C VAL A 77 7.54 11.53 2.58
N HIS A 78 7.80 10.57 3.47
CA HIS A 78 9.16 10.13 3.76
C HIS A 78 9.73 9.23 2.65
N ASP A 79 8.92 8.38 2.01
CA ASP A 79 9.34 7.61 0.83
C ASP A 79 9.75 8.55 -0.31
N ASP A 80 8.94 9.58 -0.62
CA ASP A 80 9.27 10.57 -1.66
C ASP A 80 10.64 11.25 -1.41
N ILE A 81 11.00 11.47 -0.15
CA ILE A 81 12.31 12.02 0.23
C ILE A 81 13.43 11.00 -0.01
N MET A 82 13.24 9.76 0.43
CA MET A 82 14.24 8.69 0.31
C MET A 82 14.46 8.27 -1.15
N ASP A 83 13.39 8.26 -1.95
CA ASP A 83 13.43 7.87 -3.37
C ASP A 83 13.77 9.08 -4.28
N ASN A 84 13.87 10.30 -3.71
CA ASN A 84 14.08 11.56 -4.43
C ASN A 84 13.03 11.80 -5.54
N ASP A 85 11.77 11.43 -5.25
CA ASP A 85 10.65 11.57 -6.19
C ASP A 85 10.17 13.03 -6.25
N GLU A 86 10.16 13.62 -7.44
CA GLU A 86 9.72 15.02 -7.61
C GLU A 86 8.19 15.17 -7.69
N MET A 87 7.47 14.13 -8.11
CA MET A 87 6.03 14.17 -8.41
C MET A 87 5.28 12.98 -7.80
N ARG A 88 4.13 13.24 -7.18
CA ARG A 88 3.19 12.22 -6.69
C ARG A 88 1.74 12.64 -6.93
N HIS A 89 0.90 11.72 -7.38
CA HIS A 89 -0.51 11.97 -7.75
C HIS A 89 -0.70 13.11 -8.76
N GLY A 90 0.32 13.38 -9.61
CA GLY A 90 0.28 14.48 -10.59
C GLY A 90 0.57 15.87 -10.02
N VAL A 91 1.00 15.97 -8.77
CA VAL A 91 1.45 17.21 -8.12
C VAL A 91 2.88 17.08 -7.60
N PRO A 92 3.63 18.18 -7.40
CA PRO A 92 4.94 18.14 -6.76
C PRO A 92 4.87 17.47 -5.38
N THR A 93 5.90 16.69 -5.02
CA THR A 93 6.01 16.09 -3.70
C THR A 93 6.18 17.16 -2.62
N VAL A 94 6.03 16.78 -1.35
CA VAL A 94 6.07 17.77 -0.25
C VAL A 94 7.44 18.42 -0.17
N HIS A 95 8.55 17.65 -0.30
CA HIS A 95 9.89 18.22 -0.25
C HIS A 95 10.24 19.10 -1.45
N THR A 96 9.71 18.79 -2.63
CA THR A 96 9.87 19.63 -3.83
C THR A 96 9.13 20.96 -3.69
N LYS A 97 7.94 20.94 -3.07
CA LYS A 97 7.09 22.15 -2.95
C LYS A 97 7.42 23.01 -1.75
N TYR A 98 7.75 22.42 -0.60
CA TYR A 98 7.88 23.13 0.67
C TYR A 98 9.31 23.07 1.24
N GLY A 99 10.23 22.37 0.58
CA GLY A 99 11.59 22.14 1.04
C GLY A 99 11.72 20.96 2.01
N MET A 100 12.93 20.41 2.07
CA MET A 100 13.25 19.18 2.82
C MET A 100 12.91 19.28 4.32
N PRO A 101 13.31 20.35 5.06
CA PRO A 101 13.04 20.42 6.51
C PRO A 101 11.55 20.39 6.82
N LEU A 102 10.73 21.13 6.04
CA LEU A 102 9.29 21.19 6.27
C LEU A 102 8.59 19.90 5.86
N ALA A 103 9.11 19.16 4.88
CA ALA A 103 8.57 17.87 4.49
C ALA A 103 8.78 16.81 5.59
N ILE A 104 9.96 16.78 6.21
CA ILE A 104 10.24 15.89 7.35
C ILE A 104 9.26 16.19 8.49
N LEU A 105 9.15 17.47 8.90
CA LEU A 105 8.23 17.88 9.96
C LEU A 105 6.76 17.64 9.62
N ALA A 106 6.37 17.76 8.34
CA ALA A 106 5.02 17.45 7.89
C ALA A 106 4.68 15.97 8.06
N GLY A 107 5.64 15.08 7.78
CA GLY A 107 5.53 13.66 8.07
C GLY A 107 5.41 13.39 9.57
N ASP A 108 6.25 13.99 10.40
CA ASP A 108 6.23 13.84 11.86
C ASP A 108 4.91 14.30 12.48
N VAL A 109 4.32 15.39 11.96
CA VAL A 109 2.97 15.85 12.37
C VAL A 109 1.92 14.82 12.00
N LEU A 110 1.94 14.25 10.79
CA LEU A 110 1.00 13.21 10.40
C LEU A 110 1.11 11.98 11.29
N PHE A 111 2.33 11.53 11.59
CA PHE A 111 2.60 10.42 12.49
C PHE A 111 2.04 10.70 13.89
N SER A 112 2.39 11.83 14.49
CA SER A 112 1.96 12.20 15.84
C SER A 112 0.45 12.39 15.93
N LYS A 113 -0.17 13.05 14.94
CA LYS A 113 -1.62 13.28 14.86
C LYS A 113 -2.41 11.97 14.69
N ALA A 114 -1.85 10.94 14.06
CA ALA A 114 -2.48 9.64 13.97
C ALA A 114 -2.69 9.02 15.36
N PHE A 115 -1.65 9.04 16.20
CA PHE A 115 -1.73 8.52 17.58
C PHE A 115 -2.61 9.38 18.49
N GLU A 116 -2.49 10.70 18.38
CA GLU A 116 -3.39 11.62 19.10
C GLU A 116 -4.86 11.32 18.79
N THR A 117 -5.21 11.14 17.50
CA THR A 117 -6.59 10.90 17.06
C THR A 117 -7.19 9.62 17.65
N ILE A 118 -6.43 8.52 17.74
CA ILE A 118 -6.93 7.26 18.32
C ILE A 118 -6.83 7.20 19.85
N SER A 119 -6.17 8.18 20.48
CA SER A 119 -6.03 8.26 21.93
C SER A 119 -7.05 9.21 22.58
N THR A 120 -7.49 10.25 21.86
CA THR A 120 -8.32 11.33 22.42
C THR A 120 -9.71 11.42 21.83
N ASP A 121 -9.93 10.98 20.59
CA ASP A 121 -11.18 11.18 19.88
C ASP A 121 -12.17 10.03 20.12
N ASN A 122 -13.33 10.32 20.65
CA ASN A 122 -14.54 9.46 20.67
C ASN A 122 -14.31 7.93 20.49
N VAL A 123 -13.17 7.45 20.93
CA VAL A 123 -12.88 6.02 21.00
C VAL A 123 -13.72 5.45 22.14
N PRO A 124 -14.45 4.34 21.94
CA PRO A 124 -15.47 3.86 22.87
C PRO A 124 -15.02 3.70 24.32
N ASN A 125 -13.76 3.35 24.54
CA ASN A 125 -13.15 3.25 25.87
C ASN A 125 -11.62 3.18 25.80
N LEU A 126 -10.97 3.34 26.94
CA LEU A 126 -9.51 3.31 27.06
C LEU A 126 -8.87 1.99 26.61
N GLN A 127 -9.53 0.86 26.82
CA GLN A 127 -9.03 -0.45 26.39
C GLN A 127 -8.98 -0.56 24.86
N ILE A 128 -9.99 -0.06 24.15
CA ILE A 128 -9.99 0.00 22.68
C ILE A 128 -8.88 0.92 22.20
N SER A 129 -8.75 2.12 22.77
CA SER A 129 -7.68 3.07 22.43
C SER A 129 -6.29 2.45 22.59
N SER A 130 -6.00 1.83 23.73
CA SER A 130 -4.71 1.17 23.99
C SER A 130 -4.41 0.09 22.96
N ARG A 131 -5.39 -0.73 22.58
CA ARG A 131 -5.22 -1.79 21.54
C ARG A 131 -4.98 -1.20 20.14
N LEU A 132 -5.67 -0.11 19.80
CA LEU A 132 -5.46 0.60 18.53
C LEU A 132 -4.05 1.17 18.45
N VAL A 133 -3.59 1.85 19.50
CA VAL A 133 -2.23 2.41 19.61
C VAL A 133 -1.18 1.31 19.46
N ALA A 134 -1.30 0.22 20.23
CA ALA A 134 -0.34 -0.88 20.20
C ALA A 134 -0.25 -1.54 18.80
N ARG A 135 -1.40 -1.75 18.15
CA ARG A 135 -1.44 -2.35 16.80
C ARG A 135 -0.87 -1.42 15.73
N LEU A 136 -1.21 -0.13 15.80
CA LEU A 136 -0.71 0.85 14.84
C LEU A 136 0.79 1.05 14.99
N ALA A 137 1.31 1.15 16.23
CA ALA A 137 2.74 1.28 16.51
C ALA A 137 3.53 0.08 15.97
N LYS A 138 3.05 -1.17 16.19
CA LYS A 138 3.69 -2.36 15.63
C LYS A 138 3.72 -2.33 14.10
N ALA A 139 2.62 -1.90 13.46
CA ALA A 139 2.60 -1.80 12.00
C ALA A 139 3.57 -0.72 11.48
N CYS A 140 3.74 0.41 12.19
CA CYS A 140 4.74 1.42 11.84
C CYS A 140 6.17 0.85 11.91
N VAL A 141 6.48 0.04 12.94
CA VAL A 141 7.78 -0.66 13.03
C VAL A 141 7.97 -1.60 11.84
N ASP A 142 6.95 -2.42 11.50
CA ASP A 142 7.02 -3.32 10.37
C ASP A 142 7.27 -2.57 9.04
N VAL A 143 6.61 -1.43 8.84
CA VAL A 143 6.83 -0.59 7.64
C VAL A 143 8.26 -0.06 7.58
N CYS A 144 8.81 0.43 8.68
CA CYS A 144 10.20 0.89 8.74
C CYS A 144 11.19 -0.25 8.42
N GLU A 145 10.98 -1.44 9.01
CA GLU A 145 11.79 -2.62 8.72
C GLU A 145 11.67 -3.02 7.24
N GLY A 146 10.44 -2.97 6.69
CA GLY A 146 10.17 -3.24 5.26
C GLY A 146 10.87 -2.24 4.33
N GLN A 147 10.89 -0.97 4.69
CA GLN A 147 11.58 0.08 3.93
C GLN A 147 13.10 -0.13 3.93
N VAL A 148 13.68 -0.50 5.07
CA VAL A 148 15.12 -0.86 5.14
C VAL A 148 15.44 -2.07 4.25
N LEU A 149 14.56 -3.09 4.22
CA LEU A 149 14.74 -4.25 3.33
C LEU A 149 14.70 -3.83 1.86
N ASP A 150 13.76 -2.95 1.49
CA ASP A 150 13.62 -2.45 0.11
C ASP A 150 14.85 -1.65 -0.33
N ILE A 151 15.32 -0.71 0.50
CA ILE A 151 16.56 0.06 0.23
C ILE A 151 17.76 -0.88 0.07
N ARG A 152 17.96 -1.83 0.99
CA ARG A 152 19.06 -2.80 0.89
C ARG A 152 18.96 -3.69 -0.36
N MET A 153 17.74 -4.06 -0.75
CA MET A 153 17.54 -4.79 -2.00
C MET A 153 17.88 -3.93 -3.20
N ALA A 154 17.46 -2.65 -3.23
CA ALA A 154 17.77 -1.74 -4.34
C ALA A 154 19.28 -1.54 -4.52
N GLU A 155 20.01 -1.23 -3.45
CA GLU A 155 21.46 -0.97 -3.45
C GLU A 155 22.32 -2.24 -3.66
N GLY A 156 21.82 -3.37 -3.19
CA GLY A 156 22.58 -4.63 -3.21
C GLY A 156 22.82 -5.17 -4.62
N LYS A 157 24.00 -5.76 -4.88
CA LYS A 157 24.32 -6.42 -6.16
C LYS A 157 23.63 -7.78 -6.30
N LYS A 158 23.21 -8.41 -5.21
CA LYS A 158 22.55 -9.70 -5.20
C LYS A 158 21.11 -9.58 -5.71
N ILE A 159 20.69 -10.52 -6.54
CA ILE A 159 19.28 -10.72 -6.89
C ILE A 159 18.62 -11.42 -5.71
N PRO A 160 17.61 -10.82 -5.04
CA PRO A 160 16.94 -11.44 -3.91
C PRO A 160 16.12 -12.66 -4.35
N SER A 161 15.92 -13.58 -3.43
CA SER A 161 14.98 -14.68 -3.61
C SER A 161 13.52 -14.19 -3.55
N LYS A 162 12.59 -14.99 -4.10
CA LYS A 162 11.14 -14.73 -3.97
C LYS A 162 10.71 -14.58 -2.49
N SER A 163 11.28 -15.39 -1.58
CA SER A 163 10.95 -15.31 -0.15
C SER A 163 11.40 -13.99 0.48
N GLU A 164 12.61 -13.52 0.15
CA GLU A 164 13.10 -12.20 0.61
C GLU A 164 12.20 -11.07 0.10
N TYR A 165 11.81 -11.11 -1.18
CA TYR A 165 10.86 -10.16 -1.75
C TYR A 165 9.50 -10.19 -1.03
N ILE A 166 8.89 -11.37 -0.83
CA ILE A 166 7.60 -11.49 -0.12
C ILE A 166 7.72 -10.92 1.29
N THR A 167 8.79 -11.22 2.02
CA THR A 167 9.02 -10.67 3.38
C THR A 167 9.09 -9.14 3.36
N MET A 168 9.75 -8.56 2.37
CA MET A 168 9.84 -7.11 2.21
C MET A 168 8.46 -6.49 1.96
N ILE A 169 7.67 -7.01 1.01
CA ILE A 169 6.34 -6.45 0.70
C ILE A 169 5.32 -6.70 1.82
N GLU A 170 5.44 -7.81 2.56
CA GLU A 170 4.62 -8.04 3.76
C GLU A 170 4.82 -6.93 4.77
N LYS A 171 6.06 -6.52 5.01
CA LYS A 171 6.41 -5.46 5.96
C LYS A 171 6.13 -4.06 5.39
N LYS A 172 6.66 -3.72 4.22
CA LYS A 172 6.56 -2.37 3.64
C LYS A 172 5.12 -2.00 3.25
N THR A 173 4.42 -2.90 2.58
CA THR A 173 3.10 -2.60 2.01
C THR A 173 1.96 -3.24 2.76
N SER A 174 2.05 -4.55 3.04
CA SER A 174 0.94 -5.33 3.55
C SER A 174 0.62 -5.04 5.02
N ALA A 175 1.59 -4.64 5.84
CA ALA A 175 1.40 -4.32 7.25
C ALA A 175 0.31 -3.24 7.47
N LEU A 176 0.24 -2.22 6.62
CA LEU A 176 -0.81 -1.19 6.73
C LEU A 176 -2.19 -1.69 6.28
N PHE A 177 -2.29 -2.64 5.36
CA PHE A 177 -3.55 -3.31 5.02
C PHE A 177 -4.03 -4.22 6.15
N GLU A 178 -3.10 -5.01 6.72
CA GLU A 178 -3.35 -5.88 7.87
C GLU A 178 -3.89 -5.10 9.06
N VAL A 179 -3.16 -4.07 9.48
CA VAL A 179 -3.55 -3.26 10.64
C VAL A 179 -4.84 -2.49 10.39
N SER A 180 -5.13 -2.06 9.15
CA SER A 180 -6.41 -1.43 8.80
C SER A 180 -7.59 -2.34 9.15
N CYS A 181 -7.54 -3.59 8.72
CA CYS A 181 -8.58 -4.56 9.00
C CYS A 181 -8.67 -4.91 10.49
N ALA A 182 -7.53 -5.07 11.16
CA ALA A 182 -7.46 -5.33 12.60
C ALA A 182 -8.04 -4.17 13.42
N MET A 183 -7.69 -2.93 13.11
CA MET A 183 -8.21 -1.75 13.80
C MET A 183 -9.73 -1.61 13.63
N GLY A 184 -10.26 -1.89 12.44
CA GLY A 184 -11.71 -1.92 12.22
C GLY A 184 -12.41 -2.93 13.12
N ALA A 185 -11.87 -4.14 13.26
CA ALA A 185 -12.40 -5.15 14.18
C ALA A 185 -12.31 -4.72 15.65
N ILE A 186 -11.19 -4.10 16.05
CA ILE A 186 -11.02 -3.56 17.41
C ILE A 186 -12.06 -2.48 17.70
N CYS A 187 -12.35 -1.58 16.77
CA CYS A 187 -13.39 -0.54 16.91
C CYS A 187 -14.80 -1.13 17.13
N ALA A 188 -15.07 -2.32 16.60
CA ALA A 188 -16.31 -3.05 16.81
C ALA A 188 -16.35 -3.81 18.16
N GLY A 189 -15.26 -3.81 18.94
CA GLY A 189 -15.17 -4.60 20.18
C GLY A 189 -14.97 -6.10 19.95
N ALA A 190 -14.40 -6.48 18.83
CA ALA A 190 -14.29 -7.88 18.40
C ALA A 190 -13.41 -8.76 19.29
N LYS A 191 -13.71 -10.07 19.27
CA LYS A 191 -12.90 -11.11 19.91
C LYS A 191 -11.54 -11.27 19.19
N PRO A 192 -10.51 -11.79 19.87
CA PRO A 192 -9.18 -12.00 19.27
C PRO A 192 -9.21 -12.80 17.96
N ARG A 193 -10.07 -13.82 17.86
CA ARG A 193 -10.24 -14.63 16.65
C ARG A 193 -10.67 -13.79 15.44
N ASP A 194 -11.67 -12.91 15.62
CA ASP A 194 -12.20 -12.08 14.53
C ASP A 194 -11.19 -11.02 14.11
N ILE A 195 -10.45 -10.45 15.07
CA ILE A 195 -9.34 -9.54 14.78
C ILE A 195 -8.26 -10.27 13.97
N GLY A 196 -7.92 -11.52 14.32
CA GLY A 196 -6.96 -12.35 13.58
C GLY A 196 -7.42 -12.66 12.15
N ASN A 197 -8.68 -13.03 11.97
CA ASN A 197 -9.25 -13.32 10.65
C ASN A 197 -9.21 -12.09 9.74
N LEU A 198 -9.64 -10.92 10.25
CA LEU A 198 -9.65 -9.69 9.46
C LEU A 198 -8.23 -9.17 9.21
N ALA A 199 -7.32 -9.29 10.16
CA ALA A 199 -5.89 -9.03 9.95
C ALA A 199 -5.32 -9.90 8.83
N SER A 200 -5.60 -11.21 8.85
CA SER A 200 -5.18 -12.15 7.81
C SER A 200 -5.73 -11.78 6.42
N PHE A 201 -7.01 -11.37 6.35
CA PHE A 201 -7.57 -10.83 5.11
C PHE A 201 -6.75 -9.63 4.62
N GLY A 202 -6.51 -8.64 5.49
CA GLY A 202 -5.76 -7.44 5.14
C GLY A 202 -4.34 -7.75 4.67
N ARG A 203 -3.63 -8.65 5.37
CA ARG A 203 -2.28 -9.10 5.00
C ARG A 203 -2.26 -9.68 3.58
N ASN A 204 -3.11 -10.66 3.31
CA ASN A 204 -3.12 -11.34 2.02
C ASN A 204 -3.60 -10.41 0.88
N LEU A 205 -4.57 -9.51 1.14
CA LEU A 205 -4.95 -8.45 0.22
C LEU A 205 -3.77 -7.53 -0.10
N GLY A 206 -2.98 -7.12 0.91
CA GLY A 206 -1.84 -6.24 0.73
C GLY A 206 -0.73 -6.87 -0.12
N VAL A 207 -0.44 -8.16 0.09
CA VAL A 207 0.53 -8.90 -0.74
C VAL A 207 0.02 -9.03 -2.18
N SER A 208 -1.23 -9.45 -2.39
CA SER A 208 -1.84 -9.53 -3.72
C SER A 208 -1.85 -8.18 -4.43
N PHE A 209 -2.14 -7.09 -3.69
CA PHE A 209 -2.11 -5.72 -4.19
C PHE A 209 -0.72 -5.35 -4.72
N GLN A 210 0.35 -5.62 -3.95
CA GLN A 210 1.71 -5.25 -4.34
C GLN A 210 2.19 -6.07 -5.53
N ILE A 211 1.94 -7.39 -5.55
CA ILE A 211 2.27 -8.25 -6.69
C ILE A 211 1.60 -7.73 -7.97
N THR A 212 0.33 -7.33 -7.88
CA THR A 212 -0.41 -6.77 -9.03
C THR A 212 0.14 -5.40 -9.45
N ASP A 213 0.56 -4.57 -8.50
CA ASP A 213 1.17 -3.26 -8.79
C ASP A 213 2.51 -3.41 -9.52
N ASP A 214 3.33 -4.34 -9.07
CA ASP A 214 4.62 -4.67 -9.69
C ASP A 214 4.46 -5.26 -11.09
N TYR A 215 3.43 -6.11 -11.29
CA TYR A 215 3.06 -6.59 -12.62
C TYR A 215 2.75 -5.42 -13.56
N ILE A 216 1.92 -4.48 -13.11
CA ILE A 216 1.54 -3.28 -13.86
C ILE A 216 2.77 -2.43 -14.22
N GLY A 217 3.72 -2.28 -13.29
CA GLY A 217 4.94 -1.49 -13.49
C GLY A 217 5.90 -2.05 -14.54
N VAL A 218 5.90 -3.37 -14.73
CA VAL A 218 6.83 -4.06 -15.66
C VAL A 218 6.16 -4.48 -16.97
N LEU A 219 4.98 -5.14 -16.89
CA LEU A 219 4.32 -5.83 -18.01
C LEU A 219 2.98 -5.19 -18.42
N GLY A 220 2.46 -4.23 -17.62
CA GLY A 220 1.16 -3.62 -17.83
C GLY A 220 1.04 -2.88 -19.18
N ASP A 221 -0.19 -2.86 -19.75
CA ASP A 221 -0.48 -2.13 -20.98
C ASP A 221 -0.40 -0.59 -20.72
N PRO A 222 0.43 0.15 -21.45
CA PRO A 222 0.54 1.62 -21.32
C PRO A 222 -0.77 2.36 -21.52
N LYS A 223 -1.66 1.81 -22.35
CA LYS A 223 -3.00 2.42 -22.61
C LYS A 223 -3.85 2.39 -21.36
N MET A 224 -3.72 1.36 -20.53
CA MET A 224 -4.45 1.18 -19.29
C MET A 224 -3.76 1.84 -18.10
N THR A 225 -2.45 1.73 -18.01
CA THR A 225 -1.64 2.14 -16.85
C THR A 225 -1.21 3.60 -16.89
N LYS A 226 -1.20 4.21 -18.08
CA LYS A 226 -0.64 5.55 -18.35
C LYS A 226 0.85 5.69 -18.00
N LYS A 227 1.55 4.56 -17.81
CA LYS A 227 2.99 4.49 -17.55
C LYS A 227 3.69 3.81 -18.73
N PRO A 228 4.94 4.17 -19.06
CA PRO A 228 5.74 3.44 -20.06
C PRO A 228 5.94 1.98 -19.63
N VAL A 229 5.86 1.04 -20.59
CA VAL A 229 6.19 -0.38 -20.34
C VAL A 229 7.62 -0.52 -19.89
N GLY A 230 7.88 -1.39 -18.90
CA GLY A 230 9.22 -1.69 -18.42
C GLY A 230 9.88 -0.56 -17.63
N ASN A 231 9.11 0.38 -17.09
CA ASN A 231 9.65 1.47 -16.28
C ASN A 231 10.42 0.93 -15.06
N ASP A 232 9.82 0.00 -14.31
CA ASP A 232 10.44 -0.61 -13.14
C ASP A 232 11.70 -1.41 -13.50
N LEU A 233 11.74 -2.02 -14.69
CA LEU A 233 12.94 -2.71 -15.19
C LEU A 233 14.09 -1.71 -15.44
N ARG A 234 13.78 -0.56 -16.06
CA ARG A 234 14.75 0.51 -16.31
C ARG A 234 15.27 1.15 -15.02
N GLU A 235 14.39 1.30 -14.01
CA GLU A 235 14.74 1.83 -12.69
C GLU A 235 15.53 0.81 -11.84
N GLY A 236 15.58 -0.46 -12.25
CA GLY A 236 16.30 -1.50 -11.52
C GLY A 236 15.54 -2.02 -10.29
N LYS A 237 14.23 -1.83 -10.25
CA LYS A 237 13.39 -2.37 -9.17
C LYS A 237 13.42 -3.88 -9.15
N LYS A 238 13.69 -4.47 -8.00
CA LYS A 238 13.73 -5.93 -7.81
C LYS A 238 12.33 -6.48 -7.50
N SER A 239 11.38 -6.17 -8.37
CA SER A 239 9.99 -6.60 -8.28
C SER A 239 9.80 -8.07 -8.70
N LEU A 240 8.71 -8.69 -8.25
CA LEU A 240 8.46 -10.13 -8.47
C LEU A 240 8.56 -10.55 -9.95
N PRO A 241 7.96 -9.84 -10.93
CA PRO A 241 8.08 -10.22 -12.34
C PRO A 241 9.53 -10.28 -12.82
N ILE A 242 10.36 -9.33 -12.39
CA ILE A 242 11.77 -9.26 -12.77
C ILE A 242 12.57 -10.40 -12.13
N LEU A 243 12.33 -10.68 -10.84
CA LEU A 243 13.01 -11.78 -10.14
C LEU A 243 12.69 -13.13 -10.77
N MET A 244 11.41 -13.39 -11.07
CA MET A 244 10.97 -14.63 -11.72
C MET A 244 11.57 -14.75 -13.14
N ALA A 245 11.58 -13.67 -13.91
CA ALA A 245 12.17 -13.66 -15.24
C ALA A 245 13.68 -13.98 -15.22
N ILE A 246 14.44 -13.35 -14.31
CA ILE A 246 15.88 -13.62 -14.17
C ILE A 246 16.16 -15.06 -13.73
N GLN A 247 15.28 -15.64 -12.92
CA GLN A 247 15.40 -17.03 -12.45
C GLN A 247 15.08 -18.03 -13.57
N LYS A 248 14.03 -17.79 -14.39
CA LYS A 248 13.52 -18.70 -15.41
C LYS A 248 14.29 -18.60 -16.74
N ALA A 249 14.95 -17.46 -16.98
CA ALA A 249 15.62 -17.16 -18.25
C ALA A 249 16.86 -18.01 -18.51
N ASP A 250 17.00 -18.49 -19.75
CA ASP A 250 18.25 -19.01 -20.30
C ASP A 250 19.33 -17.91 -20.36
N PRO A 251 20.63 -18.25 -20.58
CA PRO A 251 21.71 -17.25 -20.56
C PRO A 251 21.54 -16.10 -21.56
N LYS A 252 20.94 -16.35 -22.75
CA LYS A 252 20.68 -15.32 -23.77
C LYS A 252 19.58 -14.37 -23.34
N SER A 253 18.47 -14.92 -22.91
CA SER A 253 17.30 -14.18 -22.37
C SER A 253 17.69 -13.35 -21.15
N LYS A 254 18.43 -13.94 -20.21
CA LYS A 254 18.95 -13.26 -19.02
C LYS A 254 19.85 -12.07 -19.37
N LYS A 255 20.73 -12.22 -20.36
CA LYS A 255 21.58 -11.11 -20.85
C LYS A 255 20.75 -9.97 -21.42
N ALA A 256 19.67 -10.25 -22.14
CA ALA A 256 18.79 -9.24 -22.70
C ALA A 256 18.05 -8.45 -21.58
N ILE A 257 17.56 -9.13 -20.55
CA ILE A 257 16.90 -8.50 -19.39
C ILE A 257 17.91 -7.63 -18.63
N LEU A 258 19.07 -8.18 -18.27
CA LEU A 258 20.10 -7.49 -17.49
C LEU A 258 20.73 -6.29 -18.20
N LYS A 259 20.72 -6.24 -19.55
CA LYS A 259 21.15 -5.08 -20.34
C LYS A 259 20.34 -3.82 -20.02
N VAL A 260 19.08 -3.99 -19.70
CA VAL A 260 18.13 -2.89 -19.44
C VAL A 260 17.98 -2.63 -17.94
N PHE A 261 18.10 -3.67 -17.13
CA PHE A 261 17.87 -3.61 -15.69
C PHE A 261 18.79 -2.58 -15.00
N GLY A 262 18.18 -1.59 -14.34
CA GLY A 262 18.90 -0.52 -13.66
C GLY A 262 19.65 0.43 -14.59
N ASN A 263 19.30 0.49 -15.88
CA ASN A 263 19.92 1.37 -16.85
C ASN A 263 18.97 2.51 -17.29
N PRO A 264 19.05 3.72 -16.66
CA PRO A 264 18.21 4.85 -17.03
C PRO A 264 18.33 5.29 -18.49
N ARG A 265 19.50 4.98 -19.13
CA ARG A 265 19.81 5.34 -20.53
C ARG A 265 19.47 4.22 -21.51
N ALA A 266 18.81 3.14 -21.08
CA ALA A 266 18.42 2.04 -21.96
C ALA A 266 17.54 2.55 -23.11
N ALA A 267 17.86 2.16 -24.34
CA ALA A 267 17.10 2.54 -25.51
C ALA A 267 15.70 1.88 -25.45
N LYS A 268 14.66 2.61 -25.89
CA LYS A 268 13.28 2.12 -25.90
C LYS A 268 13.13 0.75 -26.58
N LYS A 269 13.86 0.50 -27.67
CA LYS A 269 13.87 -0.80 -28.37
C LYS A 269 14.38 -1.94 -27.49
N ASP A 270 15.42 -1.68 -26.66
CA ASP A 270 16.00 -2.69 -25.77
C ASP A 270 15.01 -3.00 -24.61
N ILE A 271 14.35 -1.98 -24.08
CA ILE A 271 13.30 -2.15 -23.05
C ILE A 271 12.16 -3.03 -23.59
N ILE A 272 11.65 -2.71 -24.78
CA ILE A 272 10.59 -3.50 -25.44
C ILE A 272 11.07 -4.94 -25.68
N SER A 273 12.31 -5.13 -26.14
CA SER A 273 12.90 -6.45 -26.36
C SER A 273 12.97 -7.25 -25.05
N ALA A 274 13.43 -6.66 -23.94
CA ALA A 274 13.50 -7.31 -22.65
C ALA A 274 12.10 -7.69 -22.12
N VAL A 275 11.11 -6.80 -22.26
CA VAL A 275 9.72 -7.08 -21.89
C VAL A 275 9.13 -8.22 -22.74
N ASN A 276 9.39 -8.26 -24.03
CA ASN A 276 8.94 -9.35 -24.89
C ASN A 276 9.59 -10.70 -24.50
N VAL A 277 10.88 -10.68 -24.11
CA VAL A 277 11.55 -11.87 -23.56
C VAL A 277 10.83 -12.31 -22.26
N MET A 278 10.50 -11.40 -21.36
CA MET A 278 9.76 -11.75 -20.13
C MET A 278 8.39 -12.36 -20.45
N ARG A 279 7.67 -11.83 -21.43
CA ARG A 279 6.40 -12.41 -21.90
C ARG A 279 6.57 -13.81 -22.50
N SER A 280 7.61 -14.05 -23.30
CA SER A 280 7.90 -15.37 -23.88
C SER A 280 8.32 -16.42 -22.84
N LEU A 281 8.62 -16.01 -21.61
CA LEU A 281 8.89 -16.89 -20.47
C LEU A 281 7.64 -17.15 -19.61
N ASP A 282 6.46 -16.74 -20.06
CA ASP A 282 5.16 -16.87 -19.35
C ASP A 282 5.16 -16.22 -17.95
N ILE A 283 5.97 -15.16 -17.76
CA ILE A 283 6.08 -14.46 -16.46
C ILE A 283 4.76 -13.80 -16.08
N GLU A 284 3.97 -13.40 -17.06
CA GLU A 284 2.63 -12.81 -16.84
C GLU A 284 1.72 -13.79 -16.09
N ASP A 285 1.60 -15.03 -16.59
CA ASP A 285 0.75 -16.06 -15.99
C ASP A 285 1.28 -16.49 -14.61
N ASP A 286 2.60 -16.66 -14.47
CA ASP A 286 3.24 -17.00 -13.20
C ASP A 286 2.97 -15.95 -12.11
N VAL A 287 3.06 -14.65 -12.43
CA VAL A 287 2.82 -13.54 -11.48
C VAL A 287 1.34 -13.44 -11.14
N ARG A 288 0.46 -13.62 -12.14
CA ARG A 288 -0.99 -13.65 -11.96
C ARG A 288 -1.40 -14.77 -11.01
N GLU A 289 -0.87 -15.97 -11.19
CA GLU A 289 -1.13 -17.11 -10.31
C GLU A 289 -0.73 -16.79 -8.86
N GLN A 290 0.42 -16.13 -8.65
CA GLN A 290 0.84 -15.72 -7.31
C GLN A 290 -0.14 -14.71 -6.69
N ALA A 291 -0.57 -13.69 -7.43
CA ALA A 291 -1.53 -12.70 -6.94
C ALA A 291 -2.87 -13.36 -6.58
N LEU A 292 -3.36 -14.27 -7.42
CA LEU A 292 -4.59 -15.04 -7.19
C LEU A 292 -4.47 -15.95 -5.97
N ALA A 293 -3.34 -16.62 -5.77
CA ALA A 293 -3.12 -17.48 -4.59
C ALA A 293 -3.25 -16.70 -3.28
N TYR A 294 -2.73 -15.47 -3.21
CA TYR A 294 -2.91 -14.60 -2.04
C TYR A 294 -4.35 -14.07 -1.93
N ALA A 295 -5.00 -13.77 -3.05
CA ALA A 295 -6.41 -13.38 -3.05
C ALA A 295 -7.31 -14.49 -2.50
N GLU A 296 -7.08 -15.75 -2.87
CA GLU A 296 -7.82 -16.88 -2.33
C GLU A 296 -7.56 -17.09 -0.82
N LYS A 297 -6.31 -16.91 -0.34
CA LYS A 297 -6.01 -16.91 1.10
C LYS A 297 -6.78 -15.79 1.82
N ALA A 298 -6.88 -14.60 1.23
CA ALA A 298 -7.68 -13.51 1.77
C ALA A 298 -9.16 -13.89 1.85
N LYS A 299 -9.78 -14.41 0.78
CA LYS A 299 -11.18 -14.85 0.76
C LYS A 299 -11.49 -15.88 1.85
N ARG A 300 -10.58 -16.85 2.05
CA ARG A 300 -10.71 -17.87 3.12
C ARG A 300 -10.83 -17.25 4.51
N SER A 301 -10.12 -16.16 4.79
CA SER A 301 -10.18 -15.47 6.08
C SER A 301 -11.57 -14.86 6.36
N LEU A 302 -12.39 -14.63 5.32
CA LEU A 302 -13.73 -14.08 5.43
C LEU A 302 -14.84 -15.15 5.43
N LEU A 303 -14.53 -16.45 5.34
CA LEU A 303 -15.54 -17.49 5.32
C LEU A 303 -16.54 -17.44 6.49
N PRO A 304 -16.11 -17.14 7.74
CA PRO A 304 -17.04 -17.10 8.89
C PRO A 304 -18.05 -15.95 8.86
N TYR A 305 -17.89 -14.95 7.99
CA TYR A 305 -18.71 -13.74 7.96
C TYR A 305 -19.74 -13.76 6.84
N SER A 306 -20.73 -12.85 6.94
CA SER A 306 -21.79 -12.66 5.93
C SER A 306 -22.15 -11.17 5.81
N GLY A 307 -23.09 -10.85 4.93
CA GLY A 307 -23.65 -9.52 4.79
C GLY A 307 -22.93 -8.59 3.80
N PRO A 308 -23.41 -7.32 3.72
CA PRO A 308 -22.94 -6.35 2.70
C PRO A 308 -21.47 -6.01 2.81
N ALA A 309 -20.94 -5.82 4.02
CA ALA A 309 -19.54 -5.46 4.24
C ALA A 309 -18.57 -6.54 3.69
N LYS A 310 -18.89 -7.84 3.90
CA LYS A 310 -18.13 -8.95 3.29
C LYS A 310 -18.14 -8.87 1.76
N LYS A 311 -19.34 -8.70 1.17
CA LYS A 311 -19.45 -8.59 -0.29
C LYS A 311 -18.60 -7.45 -0.86
N GLU A 312 -18.59 -6.31 -0.19
CA GLU A 312 -17.82 -5.15 -0.61
C GLU A 312 -16.30 -5.35 -0.43
N MET A 313 -15.87 -6.04 0.63
CA MET A 313 -14.44 -6.37 0.82
C MET A 313 -13.95 -7.37 -0.23
N ILE A 314 -14.76 -8.37 -0.58
CA ILE A 314 -14.45 -9.31 -1.68
C ILE A 314 -14.43 -8.57 -3.02
N ALA A 315 -15.40 -7.70 -3.30
CA ALA A 315 -15.40 -6.91 -4.54
C ALA A 315 -14.18 -5.97 -4.65
N LEU A 316 -13.69 -5.43 -3.52
CA LEU A 316 -12.44 -4.67 -3.51
C LEU A 316 -11.23 -5.56 -3.84
N LEU A 317 -11.15 -6.75 -3.24
CA LEU A 317 -10.09 -7.72 -3.52
C LEU A 317 -10.09 -8.13 -5.00
N ASP A 318 -11.24 -8.50 -5.54
CA ASP A 318 -11.39 -8.87 -6.96
C ASP A 318 -10.96 -7.70 -7.86
N PHE A 319 -11.41 -6.47 -7.57
CA PHE A 319 -10.98 -5.28 -8.31
C PHE A 319 -9.45 -5.09 -8.28
N VAL A 320 -8.80 -5.31 -7.13
CA VAL A 320 -7.35 -5.19 -6.99
C VAL A 320 -6.63 -6.17 -7.91
N VAL A 321 -7.09 -7.42 -7.97
CA VAL A 321 -6.46 -8.46 -8.78
C VAL A 321 -6.75 -8.29 -10.27
N THR A 322 -7.98 -7.88 -10.63
CA THR A 322 -8.43 -7.81 -12.03
C THR A 322 -8.09 -6.49 -12.74
N ARG A 323 -7.64 -5.45 -12.03
CA ARG A 323 -7.35 -4.11 -12.61
C ARG A 323 -6.21 -4.11 -13.64
N SER A 324 -5.48 -5.18 -13.74
CA SER A 324 -4.33 -5.36 -14.63
C SER A 324 -4.51 -6.49 -15.64
N LEU A 325 -5.67 -7.15 -15.61
CA LEU A 325 -6.02 -8.30 -16.47
C LEU A 325 -6.83 -7.88 -17.67
#